data_6e02d8cbe4254e42b4d58ffe3fc73a78
#
_entry.id   6e02d8cbe4254e42b4d58ffe3fc73a78
#
_cell.length_a   1.000
_cell.length_b   1.000
_cell.length_c   1.000
_cell.angle_alpha   90.00
_cell.angle_beta   90.00
_cell.angle_gamma   90.00
#
_symmetry.space_group_name_H-M   'P 1'
#
loop_
_entity.id
_entity.type
_entity.pdbx_description
1 polymer ?
#
loop_
_entity_poly.entity_id
_entity_poly.type
_entity_poly.pdbx_seq_one_letter_code
_entity_poly.pdbx_strand_id
1 'polypeptide(L)'
;MELTTSHIQFIKEHATDDLTRLLLSAAKYPGMDIPFLVDQIAVRRQIREKLPSWFENGQLVFPAKIAAEQCSSEQTAAYKQELIGESWTICDLTGGLGIDSYFLSRKAKQLTYIERFPVYCEAAKHNFSVLEANNITIINADAAQVVDTLPAVSYTHLT
;
A
#
# COMPACT_ATOMS: atom_id res chain seq x y z
N MET A 1 10.08 -6.40 -0.99
CA MET A 1 10.53 -5.33 -0.05
C MET A 1 9.94 -5.68 1.31
N GLU A 2 10.76 -5.86 2.35
CA GLU A 2 10.31 -6.29 3.68
C GLU A 2 11.02 -5.50 4.77
N LEU A 3 10.30 -5.21 5.86
CA LEU A 3 10.88 -4.59 7.05
C LEU A 3 11.34 -5.68 8.03
N THR A 4 12.61 -5.67 8.42
CA THR A 4 13.11 -6.51 9.51
C THR A 4 12.67 -5.95 10.86
N THR A 5 12.78 -6.77 11.92
CA THR A 5 12.50 -6.31 13.29
C THR A 5 13.32 -5.08 13.67
N SER A 6 14.59 -5.01 13.25
CA SER A 6 15.45 -3.85 13.50
C SER A 6 15.01 -2.61 12.71
N HIS A 7 14.48 -2.75 11.50
CA HIS A 7 13.90 -1.65 10.74
C HIS A 7 12.64 -1.09 11.42
N ILE A 8 11.75 -1.97 11.88
CA ILE A 8 10.53 -1.58 12.59
C ILE A 8 10.87 -0.84 13.90
N GLN A 9 11.85 -1.35 14.63
CA GLN A 9 12.32 -0.71 15.86
C GLN A 9 12.90 0.68 15.57
N PHE A 10 13.77 0.80 14.56
CA PHE A 10 14.34 2.07 14.13
C PHE A 10 13.25 3.10 13.77
N ILE A 11 12.25 2.68 12.97
CA ILE A 11 11.13 3.55 12.57
C ILE A 11 10.36 4.06 13.80
N LYS A 12 10.15 3.21 14.80
CA LYS A 12 9.45 3.59 16.05
C LYS A 12 10.27 4.57 16.89
N GLU A 13 11.55 4.29 17.06
CA GLU A 13 12.46 5.12 17.88
C GLU A 13 12.64 6.52 17.29
N HIS A 14 12.66 6.63 15.96
CA HIS A 14 12.87 7.89 15.25
C HIS A 14 11.57 8.51 14.70
N ALA A 15 10.40 8.04 15.14
CA ALA A 15 9.11 8.48 14.63
C ALA A 15 8.87 9.99 14.70
N THR A 16 9.52 10.71 15.63
CA THR A 16 9.37 12.17 15.83
C THR A 16 10.61 12.97 15.51
N ASP A 17 11.72 12.33 15.12
CA ASP A 17 13.00 12.98 14.88
C ASP A 17 12.99 13.87 13.64
N ASP A 18 13.94 14.80 13.58
CA ASP A 18 14.22 15.58 12.37
C ASP A 18 14.78 14.66 11.28
N LEU A 19 14.04 14.50 10.19
CA LEU A 19 14.36 13.59 9.10
C LEU A 19 15.63 13.99 8.34
N THR A 20 15.88 15.30 8.19
CA THR A 20 17.11 15.80 7.55
C THR A 20 18.33 15.46 8.39
N ARG A 21 18.23 15.65 9.70
CA ARG A 21 19.28 15.28 10.65
C ARG A 21 19.54 13.77 10.64
N LEU A 22 18.48 12.98 10.56
CA LEU A 22 18.57 11.53 10.53
C LEU A 22 19.29 11.06 9.26
N LEU A 23 18.95 11.62 8.08
CA LEU A 23 19.65 11.36 6.81
C LEU A 23 21.15 11.68 6.89
N LEU A 24 21.50 12.85 7.46
CA LEU A 24 22.90 13.27 7.63
C LEU A 24 23.68 12.38 8.62
N SER A 25 22.98 11.66 9.48
CA SER A 25 23.58 10.74 10.46
C SER A 25 23.69 9.29 9.97
N ALA A 26 23.43 9.00 8.69
CA ALA A 26 23.39 7.65 8.13
C ALA A 26 24.65 6.80 8.44
N ALA A 27 25.83 7.44 8.48
CA ALA A 27 27.08 6.75 8.82
C ALA A 27 27.13 6.13 10.23
N LYS A 28 26.21 6.53 11.13
CA LYS A 28 26.10 5.97 12.49
C LYS A 28 25.36 4.62 12.52
N TYR A 29 24.70 4.24 11.42
CA TYR A 29 23.87 3.06 11.32
C TYR A 29 24.33 2.12 10.19
N PRO A 30 25.52 1.50 10.34
CA PRO A 30 26.09 0.65 9.31
C PRO A 30 25.15 -0.55 9.03
N GLY A 31 24.92 -0.82 7.75
CA GLY A 31 24.05 -1.94 7.33
C GLY A 31 22.56 -1.60 7.26
N MET A 32 22.14 -0.37 7.58
CA MET A 32 20.78 0.11 7.41
C MET A 32 20.65 1.05 6.21
N ASP A 33 19.61 0.88 5.40
CA ASP A 33 19.24 1.84 4.35
C ASP A 33 18.49 3.01 4.97
N ILE A 34 19.23 4.00 5.49
CA ILE A 34 18.64 5.15 6.18
C ILE A 34 17.74 5.98 5.28
N PRO A 35 18.06 6.26 4.00
CA PRO A 35 17.14 6.92 3.09
C PRO A 35 15.77 6.22 3.02
N PHE A 36 15.76 4.91 2.81
CA PHE A 36 14.54 4.12 2.79
C PHE A 36 13.77 4.20 4.12
N LEU A 37 14.45 4.07 5.26
CA LEU A 37 13.81 4.12 6.59
C LEU A 37 13.23 5.50 6.90
N VAL A 38 13.93 6.57 6.49
CA VAL A 38 13.44 7.94 6.62
C VAL A 38 12.19 8.17 5.78
N ASP A 39 12.13 7.61 4.57
CA ASP A 39 10.92 7.66 3.75
C ASP A 39 9.76 6.91 4.41
N GLN A 40 10.01 5.74 5.02
CA GLN A 40 9.00 5.02 5.79
C GLN A 40 8.47 5.86 6.97
N ILE A 41 9.33 6.55 7.71
CA ILE A 41 8.93 7.44 8.80
C ILE A 41 8.09 8.61 8.26
N ALA A 42 8.54 9.25 7.19
CA ALA A 42 7.84 10.38 6.59
C ALA A 42 6.43 10.02 6.13
N VAL A 43 6.28 8.90 5.42
CA VAL A 43 4.98 8.41 4.96
C VAL A 43 4.08 8.06 6.15
N ARG A 44 4.59 7.38 7.17
CA ARG A 44 3.82 7.03 8.37
C ARG A 44 3.26 8.26 9.08
N ARG A 45 4.05 9.33 9.21
CA ARG A 45 3.57 10.61 9.77
C ARG A 45 2.39 11.17 8.99
N GLN A 46 2.47 11.08 7.66
CA GLN A 46 1.46 11.61 6.74
C GLN A 46 0.16 10.82 6.78
N ILE A 47 0.23 9.48 6.88
CA ILE A 47 -0.95 8.61 6.83
C ILE A 47 -1.65 8.44 8.18
N ARG A 48 -1.09 8.92 9.27
CA ARG A 48 -1.55 8.67 10.64
C ARG A 48 -3.06 8.86 10.84
N GLU A 49 -3.59 9.96 10.32
CA GLU A 49 -5.02 10.28 10.44
C GLU A 49 -5.84 9.71 9.28
N LYS A 50 -5.22 9.59 8.11
CA LYS A 50 -5.87 9.13 6.88
C LYS A 50 -6.06 7.62 6.84
N LEU A 51 -5.09 6.87 7.35
CA LEU A 51 -5.00 5.41 7.33
C LEU A 51 -4.61 4.86 8.72
N PRO A 52 -5.41 5.06 9.78
CA PRO A 52 -5.02 4.72 11.14
C PRO A 52 -4.68 3.23 11.32
N SER A 53 -5.44 2.30 10.75
CA SER A 53 -5.16 0.87 10.89
C SER A 53 -3.85 0.45 10.17
N TRP A 54 -3.54 1.08 9.04
CA TRP A 54 -2.29 0.86 8.33
C TRP A 54 -1.10 1.51 9.06
N PHE A 55 -1.32 2.68 9.66
CA PHE A 55 -0.30 3.33 10.49
C PHE A 55 0.11 2.47 11.69
N GLU A 56 -0.86 1.85 12.37
CA GLU A 56 -0.62 0.99 13.53
C GLU A 56 0.09 -0.31 13.17
N ASN A 57 -0.07 -0.80 11.94
CA ASN A 57 0.60 -2.00 11.48
C ASN A 57 2.06 -1.70 11.09
N GLY A 58 2.98 -1.98 12.00
CA GLY A 58 4.41 -1.73 11.80
C GLY A 58 5.07 -2.52 10.67
N GLN A 59 4.45 -3.59 10.17
CA GLN A 59 5.01 -4.46 9.15
C GLN A 59 4.73 -3.96 7.72
N LEU A 60 3.76 -3.06 7.52
CA LEU A 60 3.44 -2.55 6.20
C LEU A 60 4.55 -1.66 5.64
N VAL A 61 4.72 -1.69 4.32
CA VAL A 61 5.73 -0.94 3.56
C VAL A 61 5.05 0.06 2.64
N PHE A 62 5.62 1.26 2.57
CA PHE A 62 5.09 2.34 1.75
C PHE A 62 6.10 2.71 0.65
N PRO A 63 5.78 2.51 -0.64
CA PRO A 63 6.74 2.65 -1.74
C PRO A 63 7.12 4.08 -2.05
N ALA A 64 6.23 5.05 -1.78
CA ALA A 64 6.47 6.46 -2.06
C ALA A 64 5.49 7.37 -1.31
N LYS A 65 5.94 8.60 -0.98
CA LYS A 65 5.08 9.64 -0.36
C LYS A 65 3.87 9.99 -1.22
N ILE A 66 4.08 10.13 -2.53
CA ILE A 66 3.01 10.51 -3.46
C ILE A 66 1.88 9.49 -3.49
N ALA A 67 2.18 8.21 -3.35
CA ALA A 67 1.16 7.17 -3.28
C ALA A 67 0.28 7.33 -2.03
N ALA A 68 0.87 7.70 -0.90
CA ALA A 68 0.15 7.98 0.33
C ALA A 68 -0.70 9.27 0.26
N GLU A 69 -0.21 10.28 -0.46
CA GLU A 69 -0.95 11.52 -0.70
C GLU A 69 -2.22 11.27 -1.53
N GLN A 70 -2.09 10.48 -2.60
CA GLN A 70 -3.14 10.26 -3.60
C GLN A 70 -4.11 9.13 -3.25
N CYS A 71 -3.79 8.24 -2.31
CA CYS A 71 -4.68 7.14 -1.94
C CYS A 71 -5.95 7.62 -1.25
N SER A 72 -6.98 6.77 -1.26
CA SER A 72 -8.19 6.97 -0.47
C SER A 72 -7.89 6.96 1.03
N SER A 73 -8.71 7.65 1.84
CA SER A 73 -8.74 7.41 3.29
C SER A 73 -9.40 6.06 3.61
N GLU A 74 -9.16 5.52 4.81
CA GLU A 74 -9.84 4.31 5.25
C GLU A 74 -11.37 4.46 5.25
N GLN A 75 -11.87 5.63 5.64
CA GLN A 75 -13.30 5.91 5.61
C GLN A 75 -13.86 5.87 4.18
N THR A 76 -13.15 6.46 3.22
CA THR A 76 -13.54 6.43 1.81
C THR A 76 -13.49 5.01 1.24
N ALA A 77 -12.44 4.25 1.55
CA ALA A 77 -12.30 2.88 1.09
C ALA A 77 -13.36 1.95 1.71
N ALA A 78 -13.66 2.13 3.00
CA ALA A 78 -14.75 1.42 3.68
C ALA A 78 -16.11 1.73 3.07
N TYR A 79 -16.39 3.00 2.75
CA TYR A 79 -17.62 3.38 2.04
C TYR A 79 -17.72 2.70 0.66
N LYS A 80 -16.64 2.70 -0.12
CA LYS A 80 -16.61 1.99 -1.42
C LYS A 80 -16.90 0.50 -1.26
N GLN A 81 -16.38 -0.14 -0.20
CA GLN A 81 -16.65 -1.54 0.12
C GLN A 81 -18.14 -1.82 0.33
N GLU A 82 -18.91 -0.89 0.92
CA GLU A 82 -20.35 -1.06 1.11
C GLU A 82 -21.13 -1.06 -0.23
N LEU A 83 -20.60 -0.43 -1.27
CA LEU A 83 -21.25 -0.32 -2.58
C LEU A 83 -21.17 -1.59 -3.42
N ILE A 84 -20.35 -2.57 -3.05
CA ILE A 84 -20.14 -3.79 -3.83
C ILE A 84 -20.91 -5.00 -3.26
N GLY A 85 -21.15 -6.00 -4.11
CA GLY A 85 -21.75 -7.28 -3.72
C GLY A 85 -20.70 -8.33 -3.34
N GLU A 86 -21.05 -9.23 -2.42
CA GLU A 86 -20.14 -10.28 -1.90
C GLU A 86 -19.69 -11.30 -2.97
N SER A 87 -20.48 -11.51 -4.01
CA SER A 87 -20.15 -12.43 -5.10
C SER A 87 -19.38 -11.79 -6.26
N TRP A 88 -19.09 -10.50 -6.17
CA TRP A 88 -18.49 -9.76 -7.28
C TRP A 88 -17.01 -10.11 -7.47
N THR A 89 -16.62 -10.16 -8.74
CA THR A 89 -15.23 -10.14 -9.17
C THR A 89 -14.90 -8.70 -9.60
N ILE A 90 -13.88 -8.12 -9.00
CA ILE A 90 -13.54 -6.71 -9.14
C ILE A 90 -12.18 -6.57 -9.81
N CYS A 91 -12.03 -5.53 -10.60
CA CYS A 91 -10.73 -5.09 -11.13
C CYS A 91 -10.47 -3.64 -10.72
N ASP A 92 -9.38 -3.43 -9.99
CA ASP A 92 -8.83 -2.11 -9.69
C ASP A 92 -7.77 -1.78 -10.75
N LEU A 93 -8.09 -0.84 -11.63
CA LEU A 93 -7.23 -0.46 -12.77
C LEU A 93 -6.11 0.52 -12.39
N THR A 94 -6.13 1.03 -11.16
CA THR A 94 -5.22 2.07 -10.66
C THR A 94 -4.74 1.76 -9.25
N GLY A 95 -4.22 0.56 -9.06
CA GLY A 95 -3.94 -0.04 -7.75
C GLY A 95 -3.21 0.85 -6.73
N GLY A 96 -2.18 1.58 -7.16
CA GLY A 96 -1.47 2.54 -6.31
C GLY A 96 -0.99 1.93 -5.00
N LEU A 97 -1.32 2.56 -3.86
CA LEU A 97 -0.97 2.03 -2.54
C LEU A 97 -1.77 0.76 -2.16
N GLY A 98 -2.88 0.47 -2.85
CA GLY A 98 -3.68 -0.74 -2.63
C GLY A 98 -4.75 -0.62 -1.53
N ILE A 99 -5.04 0.59 -1.04
CA ILE A 99 -6.05 0.81 0.02
C ILE A 99 -7.44 0.39 -0.46
N ASP A 100 -7.88 0.90 -1.59
CA ASP A 100 -9.19 0.55 -2.15
C ASP A 100 -9.26 -0.95 -2.46
N SER A 101 -8.23 -1.50 -3.11
CA SER A 101 -8.13 -2.95 -3.37
C SER A 101 -8.25 -3.78 -2.10
N TYR A 102 -7.55 -3.41 -1.02
CA TYR A 102 -7.64 -4.13 0.24
C TYR A 102 -9.06 -4.11 0.83
N PHE A 103 -9.67 -2.92 0.94
CA PHE A 103 -11.03 -2.81 1.50
C PHE A 103 -12.07 -3.53 0.64
N LEU A 104 -12.02 -3.37 -0.68
CA LEU A 104 -12.92 -4.07 -1.61
C LEU A 104 -12.74 -5.60 -1.53
N SER A 105 -11.51 -6.09 -1.38
CA SER A 105 -11.23 -7.53 -1.29
C SER A 105 -11.88 -8.21 -0.09
N ARG A 106 -12.13 -7.48 0.99
CA ARG A 106 -12.77 -8.01 2.20
C ARG A 106 -14.23 -8.45 1.98
N LYS A 107 -14.87 -7.96 0.93
CA LYS A 107 -16.26 -8.30 0.58
C LYS A 107 -16.37 -8.99 -0.77
N ALA A 108 -15.50 -8.69 -1.72
CA ALA A 108 -15.48 -9.30 -3.03
C ALA A 108 -15.09 -10.78 -3.00
N LYS A 109 -15.59 -11.56 -3.97
CA LYS A 109 -15.15 -12.94 -4.18
C LYS A 109 -13.68 -13.00 -4.62
N GLN A 110 -13.31 -12.14 -5.56
CA GLN A 110 -11.97 -12.04 -6.14
C GLN A 110 -11.70 -10.60 -6.56
N LEU A 111 -10.46 -10.14 -6.39
CA LEU A 111 -10.03 -8.83 -6.85
C LEU A 111 -8.75 -8.94 -7.70
N THR A 112 -8.71 -8.23 -8.81
CA THR A 112 -7.50 -8.02 -9.61
C THR A 112 -7.01 -6.60 -9.39
N TYR A 113 -5.79 -6.48 -8.87
CA TYR A 113 -5.07 -5.21 -8.68
C TYR A 113 -4.12 -5.01 -9.85
N ILE A 114 -4.25 -3.90 -10.57
CA ILE A 114 -3.37 -3.55 -11.70
C ILE A 114 -2.62 -2.27 -11.38
N GLU A 115 -1.31 -2.33 -11.54
CA GLU A 115 -0.41 -1.19 -11.30
C GLU A 115 0.79 -1.25 -12.25
N ARG A 116 1.10 -0.13 -12.86
CA ARG A 116 2.20 -0.04 -13.85
C ARG A 116 3.59 0.05 -13.21
N PHE A 117 3.70 0.56 -12.00
CA PHE A 117 4.98 0.73 -11.32
C PHE A 117 5.36 -0.53 -10.53
N PRO A 118 6.45 -1.22 -10.89
CA PRO A 118 6.87 -2.46 -10.21
C PRO A 118 7.06 -2.29 -8.70
N VAL A 119 7.61 -1.16 -8.26
CA VAL A 119 7.86 -0.88 -6.84
C VAL A 119 6.55 -0.85 -6.02
N TYR A 120 5.45 -0.40 -6.62
CA TYR A 120 4.13 -0.42 -5.96
C TYR A 120 3.57 -1.83 -5.92
N CYS A 121 3.74 -2.62 -6.99
CA CYS A 121 3.33 -4.03 -7.00
C CYS A 121 4.07 -4.86 -5.95
N GLU A 122 5.38 -4.63 -5.78
CA GLU A 122 6.18 -5.31 -4.75
C GLU A 122 5.70 -4.95 -3.32
N ALA A 123 5.47 -3.67 -3.07
CA ALA A 123 4.94 -3.21 -1.80
C ALA A 123 3.52 -3.76 -1.54
N ALA A 124 2.64 -3.73 -2.54
CA ALA A 124 1.29 -4.27 -2.46
C ALA A 124 1.30 -5.77 -2.19
N LYS A 125 2.16 -6.54 -2.85
CA LYS A 125 2.33 -7.98 -2.62
C LYS A 125 2.70 -8.29 -1.17
N HIS A 126 3.67 -7.56 -0.63
CA HIS A 126 4.07 -7.70 0.78
C HIS A 126 2.90 -7.31 1.71
N ASN A 127 2.31 -6.14 1.49
CA ASN A 127 1.25 -5.62 2.34
C ASN A 127 0.00 -6.51 2.34
N PHE A 128 -0.44 -7.00 1.19
CA PHE A 128 -1.59 -7.90 1.11
C PHE A 128 -1.32 -9.24 1.79
N SER A 129 -0.08 -9.74 1.75
CA SER A 129 0.32 -10.92 2.52
C SER A 129 0.24 -10.67 4.03
N VAL A 130 0.76 -9.53 4.52
CA VAL A 130 0.69 -9.13 5.94
C VAL A 130 -0.75 -8.94 6.41
N LEU A 131 -1.62 -8.42 5.52
CA LEU A 131 -3.04 -8.16 5.79
C LEU A 131 -3.93 -9.38 5.51
N GLU A 132 -3.36 -10.53 5.15
CA GLU A 132 -4.07 -11.78 4.85
C GLU A 132 -5.12 -11.65 3.73
N ALA A 133 -4.92 -10.71 2.79
CA ALA A 133 -5.81 -10.49 1.65
C ALA A 133 -5.50 -11.47 0.51
N ASN A 134 -5.85 -12.75 0.70
CA ASN A 134 -5.46 -13.87 -0.17
C ASN A 134 -6.26 -13.95 -1.48
N ASN A 135 -7.31 -13.18 -1.66
CA ASN A 135 -8.16 -13.13 -2.85
C ASN A 135 -7.80 -11.98 -3.80
N ILE A 136 -6.62 -11.37 -3.66
CA ILE A 136 -6.12 -10.34 -4.57
C ILE A 136 -5.08 -10.93 -5.51
N THR A 137 -5.29 -10.79 -6.81
CA THR A 137 -4.30 -11.09 -7.85
C THR A 137 -3.64 -9.79 -8.30
N ILE A 138 -2.32 -9.74 -8.29
CA ILE A 138 -1.54 -8.56 -8.69
C ILE A 138 -1.05 -8.73 -10.13
N ILE A 139 -1.30 -7.72 -10.97
CA ILE A 139 -0.78 -7.62 -12.33
C ILE A 139 0.04 -6.34 -12.45
N ASN A 140 1.33 -6.49 -12.74
CA ASN A 140 2.19 -5.35 -13.04
C ASN A 140 2.10 -5.02 -14.54
N ALA A 141 1.21 -4.10 -14.87
CA ALA A 141 0.99 -3.67 -16.25
C ALA A 141 0.34 -2.28 -16.30
N ASP A 142 0.38 -1.65 -17.46
CA ASP A 142 -0.49 -0.52 -17.75
C ASP A 142 -1.90 -1.03 -18.04
N ALA A 143 -2.89 -0.55 -17.30
CA ALA A 143 -4.27 -0.98 -17.42
C ALA A 143 -4.82 -0.83 -18.84
N ALA A 144 -4.44 0.24 -19.55
CA ALA A 144 -4.87 0.45 -20.93
C ALA A 144 -4.39 -0.63 -21.93
N GLN A 145 -3.29 -1.33 -21.59
CA GLN A 145 -2.73 -2.40 -22.43
C GLN A 145 -3.34 -3.78 -22.14
N VAL A 146 -3.93 -3.97 -20.98
CA VAL A 146 -4.39 -5.30 -20.53
C VAL A 146 -5.91 -5.38 -20.32
N VAL A 147 -6.62 -4.26 -20.31
CA VAL A 147 -8.06 -4.22 -20.00
C VAL A 147 -8.89 -5.16 -20.90
N ASP A 148 -8.56 -5.24 -22.19
CA ASP A 148 -9.28 -6.12 -23.13
C ASP A 148 -9.00 -7.62 -22.93
N THR A 149 -7.95 -7.96 -22.18
CA THR A 149 -7.55 -9.35 -21.88
C THR A 149 -8.05 -9.83 -20.52
N LEU A 150 -8.62 -8.93 -19.72
CA LEU A 150 -9.09 -9.27 -18.39
C LEU A 150 -10.39 -10.08 -18.45
N PRO A 151 -10.60 -11.00 -17.49
CA PRO A 151 -11.86 -11.70 -17.38
C PRO A 151 -13.00 -10.72 -17.08
N ALA A 152 -14.22 -11.08 -17.43
CA ALA A 152 -15.41 -10.30 -17.12
C ALA A 152 -15.49 -10.00 -15.62
N VAL A 153 -15.71 -8.73 -15.26
CA VAL A 153 -15.79 -8.25 -13.87
C VAL A 153 -17.19 -7.73 -13.56
N SER A 154 -17.58 -7.80 -12.30
CA SER A 154 -18.87 -7.29 -11.84
C SER A 154 -18.84 -5.77 -11.64
N TYR A 155 -17.68 -5.22 -11.35
CA TYR A 155 -17.47 -3.80 -11.12
C TYR A 155 -16.02 -3.40 -11.47
N THR A 156 -15.87 -2.30 -12.20
CA THR A 156 -14.59 -1.67 -12.50
C THR A 156 -14.53 -0.32 -11.79
N HIS A 157 -13.49 -0.11 -10.99
CA HIS A 157 -13.26 1.15 -10.29
C HIS A 157 -12.21 1.97 -11.04
N LEU A 158 -12.58 3.19 -11.38
CA LEU A 158 -11.69 4.22 -11.93
C LEU A 158 -11.62 5.37 -10.91
N THR A 159 -10.44 5.71 -10.50
CA THR A 159 -10.17 6.91 -9.67
C THR A 159 -9.88 8.11 -10.54
#